data_670b420cc9ea6a4985a723daa5bb722c
#
_entry.id   670b420cc9ea6a4985a723daa5bb722c
#
_cell.length_a   1.000
_cell.length_b   1.000
_cell.length_c   1.000
_cell.angle_alpha   90.00
_cell.angle_beta   90.00
_cell.angle_gamma   90.00
#
_symmetry.space_group_name_H-M   'P 1'
#
loop_
_entity.id
_entity.type
_entity.pdbx_description
1 polymer ?
#
loop_
_entity_poly.entity_id
_entity_poly.type
_entity_poly.pdbx_seq_one_letter_code
_entity_poly.pdbx_strand_id
1 'polypeptide(L)'
;MHVGEDLLVLGILLVVAYVLGRLGKLIGLPTIPIYMIVGVLASPNTDFFPLDFEAGDIELIAVFGLILLLFSLGLEFDQEEFFGNAKTLIISGGSWVLINMGAGFIFGLFVGWGPREALVIAGMTGTSSSAIITKLLIELRRLANKETPMILGVTVVGDIFIAIYLSIVSVVLSGKTEIWPIVLQLSIAFLFLVAMFSLARWGGRVVSRLMRTKDDELFTILFFGLVVLFAGIGEIIGVTDAIGAFLIGVVLGASSYRAKIERVAVPLRDIFAAFFFLNFGLALDVAQFGSVIGVVLVAIVMTFLLSLLSGALLAWLHKMGPREALNTAAIFVNRGEFTLILATLSVSAGLDPRLQPFAGLYVLVMAILGPLFAANSEKIGFALRRNRPASATARAPRNPMLDEEIALVEAATAAQAEDADEHTRRAAKRMVDSANSQPPADTLNAAKRSSSADSGQDSMADFALGQHSAEPEDDVDRPARKPGRETHTGDYS
;
A
#
# COMPACT_ATOMS: atom_id res chain seq x y z
N MET A 1 7.79 -22.88 -17.95
CA MET A 1 6.78 -21.87 -17.54
C MET A 1 5.66 -21.88 -18.55
N HIS A 2 4.48 -22.30 -18.13
CA HIS A 2 3.26 -22.25 -18.97
C HIS A 2 2.54 -20.92 -18.66
N VAL A 3 3.01 -19.83 -19.23
CA VAL A 3 2.51 -18.45 -18.99
C VAL A 3 0.97 -18.38 -18.99
N GLY A 4 0.29 -19.20 -19.80
CA GLY A 4 -1.17 -19.26 -19.83
C GLY A 4 -1.79 -19.84 -18.55
N GLU A 5 -1.17 -20.85 -17.96
CA GLU A 5 -1.61 -21.47 -16.72
C GLU A 5 -1.36 -20.53 -15.53
N ASP A 6 -0.19 -19.90 -15.47
CA ASP A 6 0.15 -18.93 -14.42
C ASP A 6 -0.82 -17.75 -14.43
N LEU A 7 -1.14 -17.20 -15.62
CA LEU A 7 -2.12 -16.12 -15.77
C LEU A 7 -3.53 -16.54 -15.35
N LEU A 8 -3.94 -17.77 -15.67
CA LEU A 8 -5.23 -18.30 -15.25
C LEU A 8 -5.33 -18.39 -13.73
N VAL A 9 -4.31 -19.01 -13.10
CA VAL A 9 -4.23 -19.15 -11.64
C VAL A 9 -4.27 -17.79 -10.97
N LEU A 10 -3.45 -16.87 -11.43
CA LEU A 10 -3.38 -15.51 -10.89
C LEU A 10 -4.72 -14.78 -11.01
N GLY A 11 -5.38 -14.89 -12.18
CA GLY A 11 -6.71 -14.34 -12.41
C GLY A 11 -7.75 -14.92 -11.45
N ILE A 12 -7.76 -16.23 -11.25
CA ILE A 12 -8.65 -16.91 -10.30
C ILE A 12 -8.40 -16.40 -8.88
N LEU A 13 -7.14 -16.34 -8.44
CA LEU A 13 -6.77 -15.89 -7.10
C LEU A 13 -7.24 -14.45 -6.82
N LEU A 14 -7.09 -13.56 -7.79
CA LEU A 14 -7.57 -12.17 -7.66
C LEU A 14 -9.10 -12.09 -7.61
N VAL A 15 -9.81 -12.89 -8.40
CA VAL A 15 -11.28 -12.94 -8.36
C VAL A 15 -11.76 -13.51 -7.02
N VAL A 16 -11.15 -14.58 -6.53
CA VAL A 16 -11.44 -15.16 -5.21
C VAL A 16 -11.15 -14.14 -4.11
N ALA A 17 -10.00 -13.47 -4.16
CA ALA A 17 -9.63 -12.42 -3.22
C ALA A 17 -10.64 -11.26 -3.23
N TYR A 18 -11.14 -10.86 -4.41
CA TYR A 18 -12.20 -9.87 -4.52
C TYR A 18 -13.50 -10.33 -3.88
N VAL A 19 -13.98 -11.55 -4.21
CA VAL A 19 -15.25 -12.08 -3.67
C VAL A 19 -15.18 -12.19 -2.15
N LEU A 20 -14.12 -12.81 -1.63
CA LEU A 20 -13.93 -12.96 -0.19
C LEU A 20 -13.69 -11.61 0.50
N GLY A 21 -12.95 -10.68 -0.15
CA GLY A 21 -12.75 -9.32 0.34
C GLY A 21 -14.06 -8.54 0.45
N ARG A 22 -14.95 -8.70 -0.54
CA ARG A 22 -16.29 -8.09 -0.50
C ARG A 22 -17.15 -8.67 0.63
N LEU A 23 -17.14 -9.99 0.80
CA LEU A 23 -17.84 -10.66 1.90
C LEU A 23 -17.27 -10.23 3.26
N GLY A 24 -15.95 -10.16 3.39
CA GLY A 24 -15.28 -9.69 4.60
C GLY A 24 -15.68 -8.27 4.98
N LYS A 25 -15.73 -7.36 4.02
CA LYS A 25 -16.18 -5.97 4.26
C LYS A 25 -17.62 -5.89 4.79
N LEU A 26 -18.52 -6.80 4.38
CA LEU A 26 -19.89 -6.83 4.91
C LEU A 26 -19.94 -7.14 6.41
N ILE A 27 -18.97 -7.89 6.92
CA ILE A 27 -18.84 -8.22 8.35
C ILE A 27 -17.82 -7.34 9.08
N GLY A 28 -17.31 -6.29 8.41
CA GLY A 28 -16.37 -5.33 8.98
C GLY A 28 -14.92 -5.81 9.10
N LEU A 29 -14.53 -6.81 8.31
CA LEU A 29 -13.15 -7.30 8.25
C LEU A 29 -12.32 -6.46 7.28
N PRO A 30 -11.09 -6.06 7.66
CA PRO A 30 -10.10 -5.51 6.74
C PRO A 30 -9.72 -6.52 5.64
N THR A 31 -9.22 -6.02 4.51
CA THR A 31 -8.90 -6.87 3.35
C THR A 31 -7.59 -7.65 3.50
N ILE A 32 -6.65 -7.15 4.31
CA ILE A 32 -5.33 -7.76 4.51
C ILE A 32 -5.41 -9.23 4.94
N PRO A 33 -6.11 -9.58 6.05
CA PRO A 33 -6.24 -10.98 6.47
C PRO A 33 -6.78 -11.88 5.36
N ILE A 34 -7.71 -11.36 4.58
CA ILE A 34 -8.39 -12.12 3.52
C ILE A 34 -7.43 -12.46 2.39
N TYR A 35 -6.64 -11.48 1.91
CA TYR A 35 -5.65 -11.72 0.87
C TYR A 35 -4.58 -12.71 1.34
N MET A 36 -4.14 -12.62 2.59
CA MET A 36 -3.20 -13.56 3.17
C MET A 36 -3.78 -14.98 3.28
N ILE A 37 -5.03 -15.12 3.75
CA ILE A 37 -5.70 -16.42 3.85
C ILE A 37 -5.87 -17.04 2.46
N VAL A 38 -6.25 -16.25 1.44
CA VAL A 38 -6.32 -16.73 0.05
C VAL A 38 -4.96 -17.26 -0.41
N GLY A 39 -3.88 -16.54 -0.11
CA GLY A 39 -2.53 -16.98 -0.41
C GLY A 39 -2.15 -18.28 0.30
N VAL A 40 -2.44 -18.40 1.60
CA VAL A 40 -2.19 -19.64 2.37
C VAL A 40 -2.96 -20.83 1.80
N LEU A 41 -4.24 -20.63 1.46
CA LEU A 41 -5.07 -21.70 0.89
C LEU A 41 -4.63 -22.12 -0.52
N ALA A 42 -4.03 -21.21 -1.27
CA ALA A 42 -3.49 -21.45 -2.60
C ALA A 42 -2.03 -21.94 -2.59
N SER A 43 -1.38 -21.93 -1.41
CA SER A 43 0.02 -22.35 -1.28
C SER A 43 0.20 -23.82 -1.67
N PRO A 44 1.22 -24.17 -2.48
CA PRO A 44 1.56 -25.55 -2.79
C PRO A 44 1.93 -26.38 -1.55
N ASN A 45 2.25 -25.69 -0.44
CA ASN A 45 2.54 -26.31 0.85
C ASN A 45 1.24 -26.68 1.64
N THR A 46 0.07 -26.49 1.06
CA THR A 46 -1.21 -26.89 1.64
C THR A 46 -1.90 -27.89 0.72
N ASP A 47 -2.43 -29.00 1.28
CA ASP A 47 -3.19 -30.00 0.51
C ASP A 47 -4.59 -29.49 0.07
N PHE A 48 -4.91 -28.22 0.30
CA PHE A 48 -6.25 -27.67 0.09
C PHE A 48 -6.57 -27.40 -1.39
N PHE A 49 -5.63 -26.76 -2.10
CA PHE A 49 -5.66 -26.54 -3.55
C PHE A 49 -4.21 -26.60 -4.06
N PRO A 50 -3.71 -27.78 -4.41
CA PRO A 50 -2.37 -27.88 -4.96
C PRO A 50 -2.36 -27.26 -6.35
N LEU A 51 -2.07 -25.96 -6.38
CA LEU A 51 -1.74 -25.28 -7.62
C LEU A 51 -0.22 -25.32 -7.74
N ASP A 52 0.29 -25.67 -8.91
CA ASP A 52 1.73 -25.57 -9.23
C ASP A 52 2.11 -24.09 -9.41
N PHE A 53 1.88 -23.28 -8.36
CA PHE A 53 2.09 -21.85 -8.36
C PHE A 53 2.78 -21.44 -7.06
N GLU A 54 4.02 -21.00 -7.20
CA GLU A 54 4.86 -20.67 -6.06
C GLU A 54 4.88 -19.15 -5.78
N ALA A 55 5.23 -18.78 -4.55
CA ALA A 55 5.42 -17.38 -4.18
C ALA A 55 6.45 -16.67 -5.08
N GLY A 56 7.49 -17.40 -5.54
CA GLY A 56 8.51 -16.88 -6.45
C GLY A 56 7.98 -16.42 -7.81
N ASP A 57 6.85 -16.97 -8.28
CA ASP A 57 6.29 -16.62 -9.59
C ASP A 57 5.72 -15.20 -9.65
N ILE A 58 5.33 -14.66 -8.49
CA ILE A 58 4.78 -13.29 -8.36
C ILE A 58 5.60 -12.38 -7.44
N GLU A 59 6.78 -12.80 -7.02
CA GLU A 59 7.60 -12.05 -6.05
C GLU A 59 7.85 -10.60 -6.51
N LEU A 60 8.28 -10.40 -7.77
CA LEU A 60 8.54 -9.06 -8.30
C LEU A 60 7.27 -8.18 -8.31
N ILE A 61 6.11 -8.79 -8.64
CA ILE A 61 4.83 -8.08 -8.64
C ILE A 61 4.43 -7.70 -7.21
N ALA A 62 4.68 -8.60 -6.26
CA ALA A 62 4.42 -8.38 -4.84
C ALA A 62 5.32 -7.26 -4.28
N VAL A 63 6.60 -7.21 -4.66
CA VAL A 63 7.54 -6.15 -4.28
C VAL A 63 7.02 -4.78 -4.76
N PHE A 64 6.45 -4.66 -5.96
CA PHE A 64 5.80 -3.41 -6.38
C PHE A 64 4.64 -3.01 -5.47
N GLY A 65 3.93 -3.97 -4.89
CA GLY A 65 2.88 -3.72 -3.89
C GLY A 65 3.43 -3.05 -2.63
N LEU A 66 4.49 -3.58 -2.06
CA LEU A 66 5.19 -3.00 -0.91
C LEU A 66 5.71 -1.60 -1.23
N ILE A 67 6.45 -1.46 -2.33
CA ILE A 67 7.03 -0.19 -2.79
C ILE A 67 5.94 0.88 -2.93
N LEU A 68 4.83 0.59 -3.61
CA LEU A 68 3.75 1.56 -3.83
C LEU A 68 2.98 1.90 -2.56
N LEU A 69 2.84 0.95 -1.61
CA LEU A 69 2.26 1.22 -0.29
C LEU A 69 3.09 2.25 0.47
N LEU A 70 4.40 2.01 0.58
CA LEU A 70 5.30 2.90 1.31
C LEU A 70 5.52 4.23 0.59
N PHE A 71 5.57 4.21 -0.74
CA PHE A 71 5.57 5.43 -1.54
C PHE A 71 4.34 6.32 -1.27
N SER A 72 3.14 5.73 -1.27
CA SER A 72 1.91 6.48 -0.98
C SER A 72 1.92 7.08 0.42
N LEU A 73 2.45 6.33 1.40
CA LEU A 73 2.66 6.84 2.74
C LEU A 73 3.62 8.04 2.75
N GLY A 74 4.72 7.93 1.99
CA GLY A 74 5.68 9.02 1.84
C GLY A 74 5.07 10.28 1.20
N LEU A 75 4.16 10.12 0.23
CA LEU A 75 3.42 11.25 -0.38
C LEU A 75 2.57 12.02 0.64
N GLU A 76 1.99 11.30 1.61
CA GLU A 76 1.11 11.87 2.63
C GLU A 76 1.87 12.38 3.85
N PHE A 77 3.18 12.09 3.96
CA PHE A 77 4.00 12.38 5.13
C PHE A 77 4.22 13.88 5.33
N ASP A 78 3.87 14.38 6.50
CA ASP A 78 4.11 15.76 6.91
C ASP A 78 5.52 15.95 7.47
N GLN A 79 6.41 16.52 6.66
CA GLN A 79 7.79 16.76 7.04
C GLN A 79 7.92 17.83 8.12
N GLU A 80 7.08 18.87 8.09
CA GLU A 80 7.19 19.98 9.06
C GLU A 80 6.81 19.49 10.45
N GLU A 81 5.75 18.69 10.54
CA GLU A 81 5.34 18.07 11.79
C GLU A 81 6.41 17.08 12.31
N PHE A 82 6.99 16.28 11.41
CA PHE A 82 8.02 15.31 11.79
C PHE A 82 9.27 16.01 12.34
N PHE A 83 9.84 16.98 11.62
CA PHE A 83 11.04 17.66 12.08
C PHE A 83 10.78 18.56 13.30
N GLY A 84 9.59 19.15 13.41
CA GLY A 84 9.17 19.88 14.60
C GLY A 84 9.15 19.03 15.86
N ASN A 85 8.88 17.72 15.73
CA ASN A 85 8.77 16.77 16.83
C ASN A 85 9.86 15.67 16.83
N ALA A 86 10.90 15.77 16.01
CA ALA A 86 11.88 14.72 15.76
C ALA A 86 12.48 14.12 17.04
N LYS A 87 12.86 14.96 18.01
CA LYS A 87 13.40 14.49 19.30
C LYS A 87 12.40 13.59 20.04
N THR A 88 11.14 13.99 20.08
CA THR A 88 10.10 13.21 20.76
C THR A 88 9.83 11.91 19.99
N LEU A 89 9.81 11.95 18.66
CA LEU A 89 9.61 10.77 17.81
C LEU A 89 10.75 9.75 17.93
N ILE A 90 12.00 10.21 17.98
CA ILE A 90 13.18 9.34 18.20
C ILE A 90 13.14 8.71 19.59
N ILE A 91 12.77 9.46 20.61
CA ILE A 91 12.62 8.92 21.98
C ILE A 91 11.46 7.91 22.01
N SER A 92 10.33 8.24 21.39
CA SER A 92 9.14 7.38 21.32
C SER A 92 9.42 6.08 20.56
N GLY A 93 9.95 6.19 19.32
CA GLY A 93 10.29 5.04 18.49
C GLY A 93 11.40 4.19 19.10
N GLY A 94 12.46 4.83 19.61
CA GLY A 94 13.55 4.13 20.30
C GLY A 94 13.08 3.39 21.55
N SER A 95 12.27 4.02 22.40
CA SER A 95 11.72 3.36 23.59
C SER A 95 10.78 2.21 23.22
N TRP A 96 9.94 2.39 22.19
CA TRP A 96 9.07 1.35 21.67
C TRP A 96 9.86 0.14 21.17
N VAL A 97 10.88 0.35 20.34
CA VAL A 97 11.77 -0.71 19.83
C VAL A 97 12.49 -1.41 20.99
N LEU A 98 13.11 -0.66 21.90
CA LEU A 98 13.87 -1.22 23.01
C LEU A 98 13.01 -2.08 23.94
N ILE A 99 11.78 -1.66 24.25
CA ILE A 99 10.85 -2.44 25.07
C ILE A 99 10.48 -3.75 24.37
N ASN A 100 10.08 -3.68 23.08
CA ASN A 100 9.63 -4.86 22.35
C ASN A 100 10.80 -5.82 22.04
N MET A 101 11.94 -5.32 21.57
CA MET A 101 13.11 -6.14 21.29
C MET A 101 13.73 -6.71 22.59
N GLY A 102 13.81 -5.90 23.65
CA GLY A 102 14.31 -6.36 24.95
C GLY A 102 13.47 -7.49 25.53
N ALA A 103 12.14 -7.33 25.51
CA ALA A 103 11.22 -8.40 25.93
C ALA A 103 11.32 -9.63 25.02
N GLY A 104 11.43 -9.42 23.68
CA GLY A 104 11.62 -10.50 22.72
C GLY A 104 12.93 -11.26 22.92
N PHE A 105 14.01 -10.56 23.27
CA PHE A 105 15.29 -11.19 23.60
C PHE A 105 15.18 -12.07 24.87
N ILE A 106 14.60 -11.52 25.93
CA ILE A 106 14.36 -12.26 27.18
C ILE A 106 13.48 -13.48 26.89
N PHE A 107 12.39 -13.31 26.14
CA PHE A 107 11.54 -14.40 25.71
C PHE A 107 12.31 -15.48 24.93
N GLY A 108 13.15 -15.07 23.98
CA GLY A 108 13.99 -15.98 23.20
C GLY A 108 14.97 -16.80 24.07
N LEU A 109 15.53 -16.20 25.12
CA LEU A 109 16.36 -16.93 26.10
C LEU A 109 15.53 -17.96 26.87
N PHE A 110 14.28 -17.66 27.26
CA PHE A 110 13.38 -18.60 27.93
C PHE A 110 12.92 -19.74 27.02
N VAL A 111 12.76 -19.48 25.71
CA VAL A 111 12.48 -20.53 24.72
C VAL A 111 13.59 -21.58 24.65
N GLY A 112 14.83 -21.17 24.93
CA GLY A 112 15.95 -22.09 25.12
C GLY A 112 16.52 -22.68 23.84
N TRP A 113 16.27 -22.07 22.66
CA TRP A 113 16.84 -22.52 21.39
C TRP A 113 18.31 -22.10 21.22
N GLY A 114 18.75 -21.07 21.92
CA GLY A 114 20.12 -20.58 21.95
C GLY A 114 20.20 -19.06 22.03
N PRO A 115 21.36 -18.48 22.37
CA PRO A 115 21.50 -17.03 22.50
C PRO A 115 21.50 -16.30 21.15
N ARG A 116 21.93 -16.94 20.05
CA ARG A 116 21.86 -16.38 18.69
C ARG A 116 20.43 -16.39 18.17
N GLU A 117 19.69 -17.46 18.48
CA GLU A 117 18.27 -17.61 18.22
C GLU A 117 17.45 -16.56 19.00
N ALA A 118 17.82 -16.30 20.24
CA ALA A 118 17.20 -15.26 21.07
C ALA A 118 17.36 -13.85 20.45
N LEU A 119 18.51 -13.55 19.83
CA LEU A 119 18.68 -12.33 19.05
C LEU A 119 17.71 -12.28 17.87
N VAL A 120 17.62 -13.36 17.11
CA VAL A 120 16.68 -13.42 15.97
C VAL A 120 15.25 -13.22 16.44
N ILE A 121 14.81 -13.91 17.50
CA ILE A 121 13.47 -13.74 18.10
C ILE A 121 13.23 -12.30 18.58
N ALA A 122 14.25 -11.64 19.13
CA ALA A 122 14.16 -10.23 19.53
C ALA A 122 13.80 -9.32 18.36
N GLY A 123 14.46 -9.49 17.23
CA GLY A 123 14.12 -8.74 16.00
C GLY A 123 12.73 -9.10 15.44
N MET A 124 12.39 -10.40 15.42
CA MET A 124 11.08 -10.87 14.94
C MET A 124 9.90 -10.30 15.74
N THR A 125 10.09 -10.10 17.04
CA THR A 125 9.04 -9.58 17.93
C THR A 125 9.14 -8.08 18.18
N GLY A 126 10.27 -7.47 17.86
CA GLY A 126 10.60 -6.10 18.23
C GLY A 126 10.04 -5.02 17.33
N THR A 127 9.66 -5.36 16.10
CA THR A 127 9.18 -4.39 15.11
C THR A 127 7.80 -4.77 14.56
N SER A 128 7.04 -3.76 14.16
CA SER A 128 5.75 -3.93 13.48
C SER A 128 5.93 -3.84 11.96
N SER A 129 4.92 -4.27 11.20
CA SER A 129 4.91 -4.15 9.74
C SER A 129 4.43 -2.77 9.31
N SER A 130 5.31 -2.01 8.68
CA SER A 130 4.98 -0.71 8.09
C SER A 130 3.95 -0.82 6.96
N ALA A 131 4.02 -1.88 6.15
CA ALA A 131 3.06 -2.18 5.11
C ALA A 131 1.64 -2.40 5.67
N ILE A 132 1.51 -3.23 6.71
CA ILE A 132 0.20 -3.49 7.35
C ILE A 132 -0.32 -2.23 8.04
N ILE A 133 0.53 -1.49 8.77
CA ILE A 133 0.16 -0.23 9.43
C ILE A 133 -0.41 0.75 8.42
N THR A 134 0.30 1.00 7.33
CA THR A 134 -0.12 1.93 6.28
C THR A 134 -1.46 1.53 5.69
N LYS A 135 -1.59 0.26 5.28
CA LYS A 135 -2.83 -0.24 4.71
C LYS A 135 -4.01 -0.14 5.69
N LEU A 136 -3.80 -0.43 6.98
CA LEU A 136 -4.82 -0.30 8.02
C LEU A 136 -5.27 1.14 8.23
N LEU A 137 -4.33 2.10 8.30
CA LEU A 137 -4.67 3.52 8.45
C LEU A 137 -5.52 4.01 7.29
N ILE A 138 -5.21 3.56 6.06
CA ILE A 138 -5.99 3.87 4.86
C ILE A 138 -7.38 3.21 4.92
N GLU A 139 -7.45 1.89 5.12
CA GLU A 139 -8.71 1.13 5.11
C GLU A 139 -9.68 1.56 6.21
N LEU A 140 -9.16 1.83 7.40
CA LEU A 140 -9.94 2.29 8.55
C LEU A 140 -10.22 3.80 8.50
N ARG A 141 -9.77 4.51 7.45
CA ARG A 141 -9.91 5.97 7.27
C ARG A 141 -9.38 6.77 8.47
N ARG A 142 -8.22 6.36 9.00
CA ARG A 142 -7.60 6.95 10.20
C ARG A 142 -6.43 7.89 9.90
N LEU A 143 -6.17 8.21 8.64
CA LEU A 143 -5.07 9.11 8.26
C LEU A 143 -5.19 10.50 8.90
N ALA A 144 -6.42 10.99 9.08
CA ALA A 144 -6.70 12.26 9.74
C ALA A 144 -6.80 12.19 11.28
N ASN A 145 -6.57 11.01 11.89
CA ASN A 145 -6.63 10.86 13.33
C ASN A 145 -5.43 11.55 14.00
N LYS A 146 -5.65 12.07 15.23
CA LYS A 146 -4.65 12.81 16.00
C LYS A 146 -3.39 12.00 16.32
N GLU A 147 -3.53 10.69 16.50
CA GLU A 147 -2.42 9.77 16.78
C GLU A 147 -1.63 9.37 15.53
N THR A 148 -2.16 9.56 14.33
CA THR A 148 -1.56 9.06 13.09
C THR A 148 -0.18 9.63 12.79
N PRO A 149 0.08 10.95 12.88
CA PRO A 149 1.43 11.47 12.66
C PRO A 149 2.47 10.86 13.59
N MET A 150 2.12 10.65 14.86
CA MET A 150 2.98 9.95 15.82
C MET A 150 3.21 8.48 15.41
N ILE A 151 2.14 7.75 15.04
CA ILE A 151 2.25 6.35 14.59
C ILE A 151 3.20 6.25 13.41
N LEU A 152 3.01 7.09 12.38
CA LEU A 152 3.86 7.10 11.19
C LEU A 152 5.31 7.46 11.52
N GLY A 153 5.52 8.48 12.35
CA GLY A 153 6.86 8.88 12.79
C GLY A 153 7.58 7.78 13.58
N VAL A 154 6.89 7.10 14.49
CA VAL A 154 7.43 5.96 15.26
C VAL A 154 7.71 4.78 14.35
N THR A 155 6.87 4.51 13.36
CA THR A 155 7.07 3.44 12.36
C THR A 155 8.35 3.69 11.57
N VAL A 156 8.55 4.91 11.03
CA VAL A 156 9.79 5.27 10.30
C VAL A 156 11.04 5.12 11.17
N VAL A 157 10.98 5.56 12.43
CA VAL A 157 12.07 5.35 13.37
C VAL A 157 12.32 3.85 13.60
N GLY A 158 11.24 3.06 13.75
CA GLY A 158 11.31 1.60 13.88
C GLY A 158 11.97 0.93 12.68
N ASP A 159 11.63 1.35 11.46
CA ASP A 159 12.21 0.82 10.21
C ASP A 159 13.70 1.13 10.09
N ILE A 160 14.14 2.31 10.51
CA ILE A 160 15.56 2.65 10.60
C ILE A 160 16.28 1.75 11.62
N PHE A 161 15.66 1.54 12.78
CA PHE A 161 16.24 0.67 13.82
C PHE A 161 16.35 -0.77 13.36
N ILE A 162 15.35 -1.34 12.69
CA ILE A 162 15.40 -2.72 12.21
C ILE A 162 16.43 -2.89 11.09
N ALA A 163 16.58 -1.91 10.19
CA ALA A 163 17.61 -1.95 9.16
C ALA A 163 19.01 -2.00 9.75
N ILE A 164 19.29 -1.18 10.78
CA ILE A 164 20.53 -1.23 11.54
C ILE A 164 20.69 -2.59 12.22
N TYR A 165 19.63 -3.06 12.86
CA TYR A 165 19.61 -4.34 13.57
C TYR A 165 19.89 -5.54 12.64
N LEU A 166 19.25 -5.60 11.48
CA LEU A 166 19.48 -6.63 10.46
C LEU A 166 20.95 -6.65 10.03
N SER A 167 21.56 -5.49 9.82
CA SER A 167 22.98 -5.37 9.49
C SER A 167 23.88 -5.95 10.60
N ILE A 168 23.59 -5.63 11.86
CA ILE A 168 24.34 -6.14 13.01
C ILE A 168 24.14 -7.65 13.16
N VAL A 169 22.90 -8.14 13.11
CA VAL A 169 22.56 -9.55 13.26
C VAL A 169 23.18 -10.38 12.13
N SER A 170 23.13 -9.91 10.89
CA SER A 170 23.76 -10.57 9.74
C SER A 170 25.26 -10.83 9.99
N VAL A 171 25.96 -9.85 10.54
CA VAL A 171 27.39 -10.03 10.89
C VAL A 171 27.60 -10.95 12.06
N VAL A 172 26.82 -10.82 13.14
CA VAL A 172 26.90 -11.72 14.30
C VAL A 172 26.63 -13.18 13.88
N LEU A 173 25.70 -13.38 12.96
CA LEU A 173 25.35 -14.72 12.47
C LEU A 173 26.40 -15.27 11.49
N SER A 174 27.01 -14.42 10.64
CA SER A 174 28.03 -14.85 9.68
C SER A 174 29.36 -15.28 10.31
N GLY A 175 29.59 -14.98 11.61
CA GLY A 175 30.82 -15.24 12.30
C GLY A 175 32.02 -14.40 11.81
N LYS A 176 31.79 -13.41 10.92
CA LYS A 176 32.82 -12.48 10.46
C LYS A 176 32.97 -11.35 11.47
N THR A 177 34.22 -11.09 11.89
CA THR A 177 34.54 -10.08 12.93
C THR A 177 34.94 -8.72 12.35
N GLU A 178 34.76 -8.53 11.04
CA GLU A 178 35.14 -7.26 10.40
C GLU A 178 34.05 -6.19 10.65
N ILE A 179 34.37 -5.24 11.50
CA ILE A 179 33.48 -4.11 11.85
C ILE A 179 33.40 -3.06 10.71
N TRP A 180 34.49 -2.95 9.91
CA TRP A 180 34.59 -1.90 8.90
C TRP A 180 33.52 -1.90 7.82
N PRO A 181 33.13 -3.04 7.22
CA PRO A 181 32.02 -3.09 6.26
C PRO A 181 30.68 -2.61 6.82
N ILE A 182 30.41 -2.92 8.11
CA ILE A 182 29.19 -2.48 8.79
C ILE A 182 29.17 -0.95 8.94
N VAL A 183 30.28 -0.39 9.44
CA VAL A 183 30.41 1.07 9.62
C VAL A 183 30.25 1.79 8.28
N LEU A 184 30.84 1.25 7.22
CA LEU A 184 30.73 1.81 5.88
C LEU A 184 29.26 1.76 5.38
N GLN A 185 28.59 0.61 5.48
CA GLN A 185 27.21 0.43 5.07
C GLN A 185 26.26 1.36 5.85
N LEU A 186 26.39 1.43 7.16
CA LEU A 186 25.60 2.33 8.01
C LEU A 186 25.86 3.81 7.67
N SER A 187 27.11 4.16 7.34
CA SER A 187 27.45 5.53 6.93
C SER A 187 26.81 5.89 5.59
N ILE A 188 26.83 4.98 4.62
CA ILE A 188 26.16 5.15 3.32
C ILE A 188 24.66 5.27 3.50
N ALA A 189 24.04 4.39 4.29
CA ALA A 189 22.62 4.43 4.62
C ALA A 189 22.22 5.75 5.28
N PHE A 190 22.98 6.21 6.26
CA PHE A 190 22.76 7.49 6.93
C PHE A 190 22.88 8.67 5.97
N LEU A 191 23.92 8.67 5.10
CA LEU A 191 24.12 9.72 4.11
C LEU A 191 22.96 9.74 3.10
N PHE A 192 22.47 8.58 2.67
CA PHE A 192 21.30 8.46 1.80
C PHE A 192 20.05 9.07 2.46
N LEU A 193 19.75 8.71 3.72
CA LEU A 193 18.63 9.28 4.47
C LEU A 193 18.74 10.81 4.55
N VAL A 194 19.90 11.33 4.94
CA VAL A 194 20.15 12.77 5.04
C VAL A 194 19.98 13.46 3.68
N ALA A 195 20.49 12.87 2.61
CA ALA A 195 20.36 13.40 1.24
C ALA A 195 18.90 13.47 0.80
N MET A 196 18.13 12.39 1.03
CA MET A 196 16.71 12.31 0.65
C MET A 196 15.84 13.28 1.44
N PHE A 197 16.01 13.38 2.75
CA PHE A 197 15.31 14.36 3.58
C PHE A 197 15.71 15.80 3.23
N SER A 198 16.97 16.05 2.90
CA SER A 198 17.44 17.34 2.43
C SER A 198 16.80 17.70 1.09
N LEU A 199 16.74 16.74 0.16
CA LEU A 199 16.08 16.92 -1.13
C LEU A 199 14.57 17.20 -0.95
N ALA A 200 13.92 16.49 -0.04
CA ALA A 200 12.51 16.73 0.29
C ALA A 200 12.30 18.14 0.87
N ARG A 201 13.17 18.58 1.77
CA ARG A 201 13.04 19.88 2.47
C ARG A 201 13.33 21.09 1.57
N TRP A 202 14.37 20.99 0.73
CA TRP A 202 14.87 22.13 -0.06
C TRP A 202 14.75 21.93 -1.57
N GLY A 203 14.57 20.68 -2.03
CA GLY A 203 14.58 20.32 -3.44
C GLY A 203 13.24 20.46 -4.18
N GLY A 204 12.15 20.84 -3.54
CA GLY A 204 10.81 20.86 -4.12
C GLY A 204 10.70 21.58 -5.47
N ARG A 205 11.48 22.67 -5.69
CA ARG A 205 11.55 23.38 -6.97
C ARG A 205 12.28 22.57 -8.06
N VAL A 206 13.35 21.87 -7.68
CA VAL A 206 14.13 21.02 -8.59
C VAL A 206 13.28 19.83 -9.04
N VAL A 207 12.65 19.16 -8.08
CA VAL A 207 11.73 18.03 -8.31
C VAL A 207 10.55 18.46 -9.18
N SER A 208 9.91 19.58 -8.88
CA SER A 208 8.81 20.11 -9.70
C SER A 208 9.26 20.46 -11.12
N ARG A 209 10.51 20.89 -11.33
CA ARG A 209 11.05 21.12 -12.67
C ARG A 209 11.30 19.83 -13.42
N LEU A 210 11.82 18.80 -12.75
CA LEU A 210 12.03 17.46 -13.31
C LEU A 210 10.72 16.81 -13.75
N MET A 211 9.67 16.95 -12.91
CA MET A 211 8.34 16.38 -13.16
C MET A 211 7.52 17.17 -14.20
N ARG A 212 8.07 18.28 -14.72
CA ARG A 212 7.36 19.15 -15.65
C ARG A 212 7.27 18.57 -17.05
N THR A 213 6.20 17.82 -17.30
CA THR A 213 5.83 17.33 -18.65
C THR A 213 4.36 17.63 -18.93
N LYS A 214 4.00 17.81 -20.21
CA LYS A 214 2.61 17.96 -20.67
C LYS A 214 1.97 16.59 -21.00
N ASP A 215 2.80 15.58 -21.19
CA ASP A 215 2.41 14.23 -21.55
C ASP A 215 2.16 13.41 -20.28
N ASP A 216 0.95 12.86 -20.14
CA ASP A 216 0.53 12.08 -18.97
C ASP A 216 1.18 10.69 -18.94
N GLU A 217 1.48 10.10 -20.12
CA GLU A 217 2.19 8.83 -20.21
C GLU A 217 3.62 8.97 -19.72
N LEU A 218 4.37 9.96 -20.25
CA LEU A 218 5.75 10.24 -19.83
C LEU A 218 5.81 10.63 -18.35
N PHE A 219 4.80 11.35 -17.84
CA PHE A 219 4.70 11.67 -16.43
C PHE A 219 4.58 10.41 -15.57
N THR A 220 3.73 9.48 -15.98
CA THR A 220 3.48 8.22 -15.27
C THR A 220 4.73 7.34 -15.27
N ILE A 221 5.40 7.20 -16.43
CA ILE A 221 6.65 6.46 -16.55
C ILE A 221 7.74 7.06 -15.65
N LEU A 222 7.87 8.39 -15.65
CA LEU A 222 8.91 9.07 -14.87
C LEU A 222 8.70 8.87 -13.37
N PHE A 223 7.49 9.12 -12.83
CA PHE A 223 7.28 8.97 -11.39
C PHE A 223 7.43 7.53 -10.95
N PHE A 224 6.85 6.56 -11.69
CA PHE A 224 6.97 5.16 -11.36
C PHE A 224 8.41 4.67 -11.46
N GLY A 225 9.14 5.09 -12.51
CA GLY A 225 10.56 4.80 -12.67
C GLY A 225 11.40 5.34 -11.51
N LEU A 226 11.12 6.57 -11.02
CA LEU A 226 11.78 7.12 -9.84
C LEU A 226 11.47 6.30 -8.58
N VAL A 227 10.23 5.88 -8.39
CA VAL A 227 9.84 5.07 -7.23
C VAL A 227 10.61 3.76 -7.21
N VAL A 228 10.64 3.02 -8.32
CA VAL A 228 11.36 1.74 -8.43
C VAL A 228 12.88 1.94 -8.32
N LEU A 229 13.42 3.00 -8.93
CA LEU A 229 14.86 3.32 -8.86
C LEU A 229 15.31 3.55 -7.42
N PHE A 230 14.59 4.40 -6.66
CA PHE A 230 14.99 4.72 -5.30
C PHE A 230 14.72 3.58 -4.31
N ALA A 231 13.69 2.75 -4.57
CA ALA A 231 13.50 1.49 -3.86
C ALA A 231 14.70 0.56 -4.07
N GLY A 232 15.10 0.34 -5.33
CA GLY A 232 16.27 -0.48 -5.66
C GLY A 232 17.59 0.06 -5.10
N ILE A 233 17.80 1.38 -5.11
CA ILE A 233 18.96 2.01 -4.44
C ILE A 233 18.92 1.71 -2.94
N GLY A 234 17.76 1.89 -2.28
CA GLY A 234 17.58 1.59 -0.86
C GLY A 234 17.99 0.17 -0.51
N GLU A 235 17.53 -0.80 -1.30
CA GLU A 235 17.86 -2.21 -1.13
C GLU A 235 19.37 -2.49 -1.28
N ILE A 236 19.98 -1.99 -2.36
CA ILE A 236 21.43 -2.19 -2.64
C ILE A 236 22.30 -1.63 -1.53
N ILE A 237 21.95 -0.48 -0.96
CA ILE A 237 22.71 0.14 0.14
C ILE A 237 22.38 -0.42 1.53
N GLY A 238 21.44 -1.38 1.61
CA GLY A 238 21.05 -2.06 2.84
C GLY A 238 20.12 -1.25 3.76
N VAL A 239 19.36 -0.30 3.18
CA VAL A 239 18.33 0.45 3.91
C VAL A 239 16.96 -0.22 3.80
N THR A 240 16.67 -0.90 2.76
CA THR A 240 15.48 -1.60 2.25
C THR A 240 14.78 -0.82 1.12
N ASP A 241 14.14 -1.58 0.23
CA ASP A 241 13.30 -1.07 -0.85
C ASP A 241 12.12 -0.23 -0.33
N ALA A 242 11.51 -0.68 0.77
CA ALA A 242 10.42 0.00 1.46
C ALA A 242 10.79 1.42 1.89
N ILE A 243 11.95 1.58 2.55
CA ILE A 243 12.45 2.91 2.99
C ILE A 243 12.82 3.76 1.77
N GLY A 244 13.46 3.20 0.75
CA GLY A 244 13.78 3.90 -0.49
C GLY A 244 12.54 4.47 -1.16
N ALA A 245 11.48 3.66 -1.27
CA ALA A 245 10.19 4.05 -1.81
C ALA A 245 9.48 5.13 -0.95
N PHE A 246 9.48 4.97 0.37
CA PHE A 246 8.95 5.97 1.29
C PHE A 246 9.64 7.32 1.11
N LEU A 247 10.97 7.34 1.08
CA LEU A 247 11.74 8.59 0.99
C LEU A 247 11.51 9.33 -0.34
N ILE A 248 11.44 8.61 -1.47
CA ILE A 248 11.09 9.26 -2.74
C ILE A 248 9.64 9.75 -2.73
N GLY A 249 8.75 9.04 -2.04
CA GLY A 249 7.38 9.51 -1.75
C GLY A 249 7.37 10.84 -1.02
N VAL A 250 8.16 10.97 0.05
CA VAL A 250 8.34 12.22 0.82
C VAL A 250 8.88 13.35 -0.08
N VAL A 251 9.86 13.07 -0.95
CA VAL A 251 10.43 14.04 -1.90
C VAL A 251 9.39 14.49 -2.92
N LEU A 252 8.67 13.56 -3.53
CA LEU A 252 7.64 13.87 -4.54
C LEU A 252 6.39 14.50 -3.91
N GLY A 253 6.07 14.17 -2.66
CA GLY A 253 5.02 14.78 -1.85
C GLY A 253 5.23 16.25 -1.58
N ALA A 254 6.50 16.69 -1.49
CA ALA A 254 6.87 18.12 -1.37
C ALA A 254 6.76 18.90 -2.70
N SER A 255 6.48 18.22 -3.82
CA SER A 255 6.36 18.85 -5.14
C SER A 255 4.95 19.38 -5.40
N SER A 256 4.83 20.33 -6.36
CA SER A 256 3.53 20.82 -6.83
C SER A 256 2.71 19.78 -7.61
N TYR A 257 3.28 18.62 -7.89
CA TYR A 257 2.64 17.53 -8.63
C TYR A 257 2.05 16.42 -7.74
N ARG A 258 2.10 16.58 -6.40
CA ARG A 258 1.58 15.60 -5.43
C ARG A 258 0.20 15.06 -5.81
N ALA A 259 -0.79 15.93 -6.03
CA ALA A 259 -2.16 15.51 -6.35
C ALA A 259 -2.27 14.76 -7.70
N LYS A 260 -1.42 15.09 -8.68
CA LYS A 260 -1.37 14.39 -9.96
C LYS A 260 -0.76 13.00 -9.79
N ILE A 261 0.32 12.89 -9.02
CA ILE A 261 0.98 11.61 -8.71
C ILE A 261 0.01 10.70 -7.95
N GLU A 262 -0.63 11.20 -6.90
CA GLU A 262 -1.57 10.47 -6.05
C GLU A 262 -2.71 9.86 -6.87
N ARG A 263 -3.27 10.60 -7.83
CA ARG A 263 -4.35 10.12 -8.72
C ARG A 263 -3.96 8.87 -9.50
N VAL A 264 -2.69 8.74 -9.91
CA VAL A 264 -2.19 7.58 -10.67
C VAL A 264 -1.65 6.50 -9.74
N ALA A 265 -0.97 6.90 -8.66
CA ALA A 265 -0.34 5.96 -7.73
C ALA A 265 -1.35 5.15 -6.93
N VAL A 266 -2.48 5.74 -6.49
CA VAL A 266 -3.47 5.06 -5.64
C VAL A 266 -4.09 3.83 -6.29
N PRO A 267 -4.59 3.85 -7.54
CA PRO A 267 -5.10 2.64 -8.19
C PRO A 267 -4.04 1.55 -8.36
N LEU A 268 -2.81 1.93 -8.73
CA LEU A 268 -1.70 0.98 -8.84
C LEU A 268 -1.37 0.36 -7.49
N ARG A 269 -1.23 1.17 -6.45
CA ARG A 269 -1.00 0.70 -5.08
C ARG A 269 -2.05 -0.33 -4.64
N ASP A 270 -3.33 -0.07 -4.88
CA ASP A 270 -4.41 -0.94 -4.40
C ASP A 270 -4.38 -2.30 -5.08
N ILE A 271 -4.05 -2.37 -6.38
CA ILE A 271 -3.88 -3.62 -7.11
C ILE A 271 -2.63 -4.37 -6.62
N PHE A 272 -1.48 -3.71 -6.63
CA PHE A 272 -0.22 -4.37 -6.28
C PHE A 272 -0.14 -4.74 -4.80
N ALA A 273 -0.79 -3.99 -3.90
CA ALA A 273 -0.90 -4.37 -2.49
C ALA A 273 -1.66 -5.69 -2.28
N ALA A 274 -2.65 -6.00 -3.11
CA ALA A 274 -3.32 -7.30 -3.05
C ALA A 274 -2.36 -8.43 -3.40
N PHE A 275 -1.50 -8.24 -4.43
CA PHE A 275 -0.44 -9.20 -4.77
C PHE A 275 0.56 -9.39 -3.63
N PHE A 276 0.98 -8.30 -2.97
CA PHE A 276 1.90 -8.37 -1.85
C PHE A 276 1.37 -9.26 -0.72
N PHE A 277 0.15 -9.02 -0.27
CA PHE A 277 -0.43 -9.81 0.83
C PHE A 277 -0.78 -11.24 0.41
N LEU A 278 -1.14 -11.46 -0.84
CA LEU A 278 -1.38 -12.79 -1.39
C LEU A 278 -0.07 -13.59 -1.46
N ASN A 279 0.99 -12.99 -1.98
CA ASN A 279 2.32 -13.61 -2.04
C ASN A 279 2.85 -13.95 -0.65
N PHE A 280 2.61 -13.04 0.31
CA PHE A 280 2.96 -13.28 1.69
C PHE A 280 2.29 -14.55 2.25
N GLY A 281 1.01 -14.77 1.92
CA GLY A 281 0.30 -16.00 2.28
C GLY A 281 0.85 -17.25 1.57
N LEU A 282 1.14 -17.16 0.26
CA LEU A 282 1.72 -18.25 -0.54
C LEU A 282 3.05 -18.76 -0.01
N ALA A 283 3.89 -17.86 0.52
CA ALA A 283 5.21 -18.17 1.04
C ALA A 283 5.20 -18.98 2.36
N LEU A 284 4.03 -19.16 3.01
CA LEU A 284 3.95 -19.81 4.32
C LEU A 284 3.81 -21.34 4.19
N ASP A 285 4.61 -22.07 4.95
CA ASP A 285 4.51 -23.53 5.10
C ASP A 285 3.72 -23.88 6.36
N VAL A 286 2.46 -24.21 6.18
CA VAL A 286 1.52 -24.49 7.28
C VAL A 286 1.79 -25.87 7.92
N ALA A 287 2.38 -26.83 7.19
CA ALA A 287 2.62 -28.19 7.68
C ALA A 287 3.57 -28.21 8.89
N GLN A 288 4.49 -27.27 8.98
CA GLN A 288 5.48 -27.19 10.04
C GLN A 288 4.99 -26.46 11.32
N PHE A 289 3.81 -25.84 11.29
CA PHE A 289 3.32 -25.02 12.41
C PHE A 289 3.10 -25.78 13.71
N GLY A 290 2.76 -27.08 13.63
CA GLY A 290 2.47 -27.91 14.80
C GLY A 290 3.58 -27.90 15.86
N SER A 291 4.85 -27.84 15.43
CA SER A 291 6.03 -27.90 16.31
C SER A 291 6.26 -26.65 17.17
N VAL A 292 5.67 -25.52 16.80
CA VAL A 292 5.94 -24.20 17.39
C VAL A 292 4.70 -23.53 18.02
N ILE A 293 3.52 -24.14 17.93
CA ILE A 293 2.25 -23.55 18.40
C ILE A 293 2.35 -22.98 19.81
N GLY A 294 2.91 -23.74 20.76
CA GLY A 294 3.02 -23.30 22.16
C GLY A 294 3.87 -22.04 22.32
N VAL A 295 5.02 -21.99 21.64
CA VAL A 295 5.93 -20.84 21.69
C VAL A 295 5.28 -19.62 21.02
N VAL A 296 4.58 -19.81 19.88
CA VAL A 296 3.87 -18.74 19.17
C VAL A 296 2.72 -18.18 20.01
N LEU A 297 1.94 -19.00 20.69
CA LEU A 297 0.86 -18.52 21.56
C LEU A 297 1.40 -17.60 22.67
N VAL A 298 2.52 -17.97 23.30
CA VAL A 298 3.17 -17.12 24.32
C VAL A 298 3.66 -15.81 23.68
N ALA A 299 4.29 -15.88 22.50
CA ALA A 299 4.73 -14.69 21.77
C ALA A 299 3.57 -13.75 21.42
N ILE A 300 2.43 -14.28 21.00
CA ILE A 300 1.21 -13.51 20.69
C ILE A 300 0.73 -12.77 21.95
N VAL A 301 0.55 -13.48 23.07
CA VAL A 301 0.11 -12.87 24.32
C VAL A 301 1.09 -11.77 24.77
N MET A 302 2.39 -12.06 24.74
CA MET A 302 3.45 -11.09 25.04
C MET A 302 3.31 -9.85 24.15
N THR A 303 3.14 -10.04 22.85
CA THR A 303 3.02 -8.92 21.88
C THR A 303 1.81 -8.04 22.15
N PHE A 304 0.65 -8.63 22.44
CA PHE A 304 -0.55 -7.86 22.81
C PHE A 304 -0.31 -7.04 24.09
N LEU A 305 0.27 -7.64 25.13
CA LEU A 305 0.57 -6.95 26.39
C LEU A 305 1.59 -5.82 26.17
N LEU A 306 2.66 -6.08 25.43
CA LEU A 306 3.69 -5.07 25.12
C LEU A 306 3.12 -3.95 24.24
N SER A 307 2.26 -4.27 23.28
CA SER A 307 1.61 -3.25 22.45
C SER A 307 0.68 -2.35 23.25
N LEU A 308 -0.07 -2.89 24.21
CA LEU A 308 -0.89 -2.09 25.14
C LEU A 308 -0.02 -1.18 26.00
N LEU A 309 1.07 -1.73 26.55
CA LEU A 309 2.04 -0.96 27.35
C LEU A 309 2.69 0.15 26.52
N SER A 310 3.16 -0.19 25.33
CA SER A 310 3.81 0.74 24.42
C SER A 310 2.84 1.81 23.93
N GLY A 311 1.61 1.44 23.55
CA GLY A 311 0.57 2.40 23.15
C GLY A 311 0.22 3.39 24.28
N ALA A 312 0.16 2.91 25.53
CA ALA A 312 -0.04 3.77 26.70
C ALA A 312 1.16 4.71 26.91
N LEU A 313 2.40 4.20 26.79
CA LEU A 313 3.63 5.00 26.92
C LEU A 313 3.70 6.07 25.82
N LEU A 314 3.46 5.71 24.57
CA LEU A 314 3.49 6.62 23.43
C LEU A 314 2.43 7.73 23.57
N ALA A 315 1.21 7.36 23.94
CA ALA A 315 0.15 8.32 24.17
C ALA A 315 0.47 9.27 25.34
N TRP A 316 1.11 8.76 26.39
CA TRP A 316 1.56 9.58 27.50
C TRP A 316 2.66 10.57 27.09
N LEU A 317 3.67 10.11 26.34
CA LEU A 317 4.75 10.97 25.82
C LEU A 317 4.23 12.09 24.92
N HIS A 318 3.20 11.81 24.13
CA HIS A 318 2.59 12.75 23.21
C HIS A 318 1.35 13.47 23.78
N LYS A 319 1.09 13.33 25.09
CA LYS A 319 -0.04 13.97 25.79
C LYS A 319 -1.40 13.66 25.16
N MET A 320 -1.58 12.42 24.72
CA MET A 320 -2.80 11.90 24.10
C MET A 320 -3.65 11.13 25.14
N GLY A 321 -4.90 10.87 24.79
CA GLY A 321 -5.85 10.20 25.67
C GLY A 321 -5.82 8.67 25.59
N PRO A 322 -6.65 7.99 26.41
CA PRO A 322 -6.71 6.51 26.41
C PRO A 322 -7.25 5.90 25.10
N ARG A 323 -8.05 6.65 24.32
CA ARG A 323 -8.56 6.20 23.03
C ARG A 323 -7.40 6.13 22.03
N GLU A 324 -6.61 7.19 21.95
CA GLU A 324 -5.44 7.28 21.10
C GLU A 324 -4.38 6.23 21.50
N ALA A 325 -4.23 5.99 22.83
CA ALA A 325 -3.36 4.92 23.34
C ALA A 325 -3.80 3.55 22.86
N LEU A 326 -5.09 3.22 22.91
CA LEU A 326 -5.62 1.93 22.47
C LEU A 326 -5.54 1.79 20.95
N ASN A 327 -5.83 2.85 20.19
CA ASN A 327 -5.68 2.87 18.73
C ASN A 327 -4.22 2.64 18.33
N THR A 328 -3.29 3.34 18.97
CA THR A 328 -1.85 3.17 18.77
C THR A 328 -1.41 1.74 19.08
N ALA A 329 -1.82 1.20 20.22
CA ALA A 329 -1.52 -0.18 20.61
C ALA A 329 -2.03 -1.17 19.55
N ALA A 330 -3.27 -1.00 19.09
CA ALA A 330 -3.89 -1.90 18.13
C ALA A 330 -3.21 -1.86 16.74
N ILE A 331 -2.71 -0.70 16.33
CA ILE A 331 -1.96 -0.55 15.09
C ILE A 331 -0.57 -1.21 15.21
N PHE A 332 0.12 -1.09 16.34
CA PHE A 332 1.47 -1.64 16.54
C PHE A 332 1.52 -3.14 16.88
N VAL A 333 0.38 -3.80 17.06
CA VAL A 333 0.31 -5.27 17.26
C VAL A 333 0.81 -6.04 16.04
N ASN A 334 0.68 -5.49 14.84
CA ASN A 334 0.99 -6.17 13.58
C ASN A 334 2.45 -6.57 13.45
N ARG A 335 2.69 -7.71 12.80
CA ARG A 335 4.02 -8.22 12.43
C ARG A 335 4.02 -8.58 10.95
N GLY A 336 5.17 -8.52 10.29
CA GLY A 336 5.22 -8.71 8.84
C GLY A 336 6.60 -9.10 8.31
N GLU A 337 7.00 -8.44 7.23
CA GLU A 337 8.13 -8.73 6.36
C GLU A 337 9.46 -8.91 7.11
N PHE A 338 9.79 -8.03 8.05
CA PHE A 338 11.07 -8.12 8.79
C PHE A 338 11.19 -9.39 9.61
N THR A 339 10.08 -9.92 10.13
CA THR A 339 10.07 -11.19 10.83
C THR A 339 10.44 -12.35 9.89
N LEU A 340 9.97 -12.33 8.64
CA LEU A 340 10.29 -13.36 7.64
C LEU A 340 11.73 -13.20 7.13
N ILE A 341 12.22 -11.98 6.92
CA ILE A 341 13.61 -11.72 6.55
C ILE A 341 14.55 -12.29 7.60
N LEU A 342 14.26 -12.07 8.89
CA LEU A 342 15.03 -12.66 9.99
C LEU A 342 14.96 -14.18 10.03
N ALA A 343 13.81 -14.77 9.66
CA ALA A 343 13.68 -16.22 9.54
C ALA A 343 14.57 -16.76 8.42
N THR A 344 14.56 -16.16 7.25
CA THR A 344 15.42 -16.55 6.13
C THR A 344 16.91 -16.41 6.49
N LEU A 345 17.28 -15.32 7.15
CA LEU A 345 18.65 -15.09 7.63
C LEU A 345 19.07 -16.16 8.64
N SER A 346 18.17 -16.59 9.54
CA SER A 346 18.45 -17.65 10.51
C SER A 346 18.72 -19.00 9.86
N VAL A 347 17.96 -19.35 8.83
CA VAL A 347 18.17 -20.58 8.04
C VAL A 347 19.53 -20.53 7.34
N SER A 348 19.85 -19.42 6.66
CA SER A 348 21.13 -19.23 5.98
C SER A 348 22.33 -19.31 6.94
N ALA A 349 22.13 -18.95 8.21
CA ALA A 349 23.14 -19.02 9.27
C ALA A 349 23.21 -20.38 9.98
N GLY A 350 22.38 -21.36 9.59
CA GLY A 350 22.35 -22.71 10.19
C GLY A 350 21.86 -22.72 11.64
N LEU A 351 20.96 -21.79 12.02
CA LEU A 351 20.35 -21.75 13.35
C LEU A 351 19.22 -22.80 13.47
N ASP A 352 18.57 -22.83 14.65
CA ASP A 352 17.50 -23.78 14.94
C ASP A 352 16.39 -23.70 13.86
N PRO A 353 16.07 -24.81 13.17
CA PRO A 353 15.11 -24.84 12.07
C PRO A 353 13.67 -24.43 12.49
N ARG A 354 13.36 -24.47 13.78
CA ARG A 354 12.06 -24.03 14.33
C ARG A 354 11.82 -22.53 14.22
N LEU A 355 12.86 -21.72 13.99
CA LEU A 355 12.72 -20.26 13.80
C LEU A 355 11.86 -19.93 12.57
N GLN A 356 11.97 -20.68 11.49
CA GLN A 356 11.19 -20.44 10.26
C GLN A 356 9.69 -20.66 10.44
N PRO A 357 9.22 -21.86 10.91
CA PRO A 357 7.79 -22.04 11.18
C PRO A 357 7.27 -21.17 12.33
N PHE A 358 8.11 -20.82 13.31
CA PHE A 358 7.76 -19.83 14.34
C PHE A 358 7.43 -18.47 13.71
N ALA A 359 8.30 -17.95 12.86
CA ALA A 359 8.08 -16.67 12.18
C ALA A 359 6.82 -16.70 11.32
N GLY A 360 6.66 -17.74 10.50
CA GLY A 360 5.52 -17.91 9.61
C GLY A 360 4.18 -17.91 10.35
N LEU A 361 4.03 -18.78 11.34
CA LEU A 361 2.80 -18.86 12.14
C LEU A 361 2.55 -17.59 12.95
N TYR A 362 3.60 -17.03 13.56
CA TYR A 362 3.50 -15.82 14.35
C TYR A 362 3.03 -14.63 13.50
N VAL A 363 3.62 -14.43 12.33
CA VAL A 363 3.24 -13.34 11.42
C VAL A 363 1.83 -13.56 10.89
N LEU A 364 1.48 -14.76 10.45
CA LEU A 364 0.14 -15.08 9.96
C LEU A 364 -0.93 -14.72 10.98
N VAL A 365 -0.76 -15.17 12.23
CA VAL A 365 -1.73 -14.90 13.29
C VAL A 365 -1.78 -13.40 13.62
N MET A 366 -0.62 -12.73 13.72
CA MET A 366 -0.57 -11.31 14.05
C MET A 366 -1.11 -10.42 12.92
N ALA A 367 -0.91 -10.80 11.66
CA ALA A 367 -1.48 -10.10 10.51
C ALA A 367 -2.99 -10.29 10.36
N ILE A 368 -3.57 -11.31 11.02
CA ILE A 368 -5.03 -11.49 11.13
C ILE A 368 -5.58 -10.77 12.38
N LEU A 369 -5.00 -11.05 13.55
CA LEU A 369 -5.50 -10.50 14.81
C LEU A 369 -5.28 -9.00 14.96
N GLY A 370 -4.16 -8.48 14.42
CA GLY A 370 -3.84 -7.06 14.47
C GLY A 370 -4.89 -6.18 13.77
N PRO A 371 -5.19 -6.43 12.48
CA PRO A 371 -6.26 -5.72 11.79
C PRO A 371 -7.64 -5.84 12.45
N LEU A 372 -7.98 -7.02 12.96
CA LEU A 372 -9.23 -7.22 13.70
C LEU A 372 -9.27 -6.40 14.99
N PHE A 373 -8.16 -6.36 15.74
CA PHE A 373 -8.04 -5.55 16.93
C PHE A 373 -8.11 -4.06 16.60
N ALA A 374 -7.39 -3.63 15.55
CA ALA A 374 -7.41 -2.25 15.08
C ALA A 374 -8.82 -1.81 14.63
N ALA A 375 -9.54 -2.63 13.88
CA ALA A 375 -10.92 -2.33 13.45
C ALA A 375 -11.89 -2.13 14.63
N ASN A 376 -11.65 -2.81 15.75
CA ASN A 376 -12.51 -2.74 16.93
C ASN A 376 -11.99 -1.82 18.06
N SER A 377 -10.75 -1.32 17.95
CA SER A 377 -10.12 -0.53 19.03
C SER A 377 -10.91 0.71 19.43
N GLU A 378 -11.54 1.40 18.48
CA GLU A 378 -12.39 2.56 18.78
C GLU A 378 -13.63 2.17 19.58
N LYS A 379 -14.32 1.09 19.20
CA LYS A 379 -15.51 0.59 19.93
C LYS A 379 -15.14 0.20 21.36
N ILE A 380 -13.99 -0.46 21.54
CA ILE A 380 -13.46 -0.84 22.87
C ILE A 380 -13.09 0.41 23.65
N GLY A 381 -12.44 1.39 23.03
CA GLY A 381 -12.09 2.67 23.66
C GLY A 381 -13.32 3.47 24.13
N PHE A 382 -14.39 3.48 23.34
CA PHE A 382 -15.66 4.09 23.74
C PHE A 382 -16.32 3.34 24.91
N ALA A 383 -16.31 2.02 24.92
CA ALA A 383 -16.87 1.20 26.00
C ALA A 383 -16.14 1.45 27.33
N LEU A 384 -14.80 1.54 27.29
CA LEU A 384 -13.97 1.86 28.46
C LEU A 384 -14.23 3.26 29.01
N ARG A 385 -14.56 4.22 28.15
CA ARG A 385 -14.85 5.61 28.55
C ARG A 385 -16.24 5.76 29.17
N ARG A 386 -17.23 4.94 28.77
CA ARG A 386 -18.60 4.98 29.27
C ARG A 386 -18.69 4.62 30.76
N ASN A 387 -17.72 3.91 31.31
CA ASN A 387 -17.63 3.52 32.72
C ASN A 387 -16.86 4.50 33.60
N ARG A 388 -16.37 5.64 33.09
CA ARG A 388 -15.78 6.70 33.92
C ARG A 388 -16.86 7.77 34.21
N PRO A 389 -17.08 8.16 35.50
CA PRO A 389 -17.94 9.29 35.79
C PRO A 389 -17.39 10.53 35.08
N ALA A 390 -18.27 11.30 34.47
CA ALA A 390 -17.96 12.51 33.73
C ALA A 390 -17.26 13.52 34.64
N SER A 391 -15.94 13.47 34.70
CA SER A 391 -15.16 14.63 35.15
C SER A 391 -15.22 15.67 34.04
N ALA A 392 -15.67 16.85 34.40
CA ALA A 392 -15.90 18.00 33.54
C ALA A 392 -14.74 18.20 32.55
N THR A 393 -14.88 17.68 31.33
CA THR A 393 -14.02 18.06 30.22
C THR A 393 -14.55 19.38 29.66
N ALA A 394 -13.79 20.41 29.88
CA ALA A 394 -13.98 21.70 29.21
C ALA A 394 -14.25 21.42 27.71
N ARG A 395 -15.43 21.84 27.22
CA ARG A 395 -15.71 21.96 25.80
C ARG A 395 -14.57 22.73 25.17
N ALA A 396 -13.86 22.12 24.22
CA ALA A 396 -12.97 22.89 23.36
C ALA A 396 -13.74 24.11 22.80
N PRO A 397 -13.15 25.27 22.75
CA PRO A 397 -13.84 26.44 22.22
C PRO A 397 -14.26 26.10 20.77
N ARG A 398 -15.57 26.16 20.54
CA ARG A 398 -16.17 26.00 19.22
C ARG A 398 -15.57 27.07 18.33
N ASN A 399 -14.91 26.67 17.27
CA ASN A 399 -14.38 27.63 16.30
C ASN A 399 -15.50 28.01 15.34
N PRO A 400 -16.06 29.23 15.44
CA PRO A 400 -17.22 29.64 14.65
C PRO A 400 -16.94 29.60 13.13
N MET A 401 -15.69 29.78 12.70
CA MET A 401 -15.31 29.72 11.29
C MET A 401 -15.37 28.28 10.72
N LEU A 402 -15.08 27.27 11.55
CA LEU A 402 -15.16 25.85 11.11
C LEU A 402 -16.62 25.40 10.99
N ASP A 403 -17.50 25.87 11.89
CA ASP A 403 -18.94 25.59 11.83
C ASP A 403 -19.59 26.24 10.59
N GLU A 404 -19.10 27.43 10.18
CA GLU A 404 -19.55 28.14 8.98
C GLU A 404 -19.06 27.46 7.70
N GLU A 405 -17.83 26.97 7.67
CA GLU A 405 -17.24 26.24 6.54
C GLU A 405 -17.93 24.88 6.35
N ILE A 406 -18.24 24.16 7.42
CA ILE A 406 -19.01 22.91 7.38
C ILE A 406 -20.43 23.17 6.87
N ALA A 407 -21.10 24.24 7.33
CA ALA A 407 -22.43 24.60 6.86
C ALA A 407 -22.44 25.01 5.38
N LEU A 408 -21.40 25.66 4.90
CA LEU A 408 -21.24 26.00 3.46
C LEU A 408 -21.03 24.75 2.60
N VAL A 409 -20.23 23.79 3.07
CA VAL A 409 -20.00 22.52 2.38
C VAL A 409 -21.27 21.66 2.37
N GLU A 410 -22.00 21.61 3.47
CA GLU A 410 -23.29 20.89 3.54
C GLU A 410 -24.34 21.53 2.63
N ALA A 411 -24.42 22.86 2.58
CA ALA A 411 -25.33 23.59 1.69
C ALA A 411 -24.96 23.39 0.21
N ALA A 412 -23.67 23.40 -0.14
CA ALA A 412 -23.20 23.14 -1.50
C ALA A 412 -23.49 21.69 -1.94
N THR A 413 -23.34 20.73 -1.03
CA THR A 413 -23.62 19.30 -1.30
C THR A 413 -25.12 19.06 -1.47
N ALA A 414 -25.95 19.73 -0.69
CA ALA A 414 -27.41 19.66 -0.80
C ALA A 414 -27.90 20.28 -2.14
N ALA A 415 -27.33 21.42 -2.53
CA ALA A 415 -27.65 22.08 -3.82
C ALA A 415 -27.25 21.21 -5.02
N GLN A 416 -26.10 20.53 -4.96
CA GLN A 416 -25.69 19.59 -6.01
C GLN A 416 -26.58 18.35 -6.09
N ALA A 417 -27.09 17.85 -4.96
CA ALA A 417 -28.04 16.73 -4.94
C ALA A 417 -29.40 17.12 -5.52
N GLU A 418 -29.85 18.34 -5.27
CA GLU A 418 -31.11 18.87 -5.78
C GLU A 418 -31.07 19.11 -7.30
N ASP A 419 -29.93 19.61 -7.81
CA ASP A 419 -29.70 19.82 -9.26
C ASP A 419 -29.61 18.48 -10.02
N ALA A 420 -29.00 17.44 -9.41
CA ALA A 420 -28.96 16.08 -9.95
C ALA A 420 -30.35 15.44 -10.04
N ASP A 421 -31.20 15.64 -9.02
CA ASP A 421 -32.57 15.13 -9.02
C ASP A 421 -33.44 15.85 -10.05
N GLU A 422 -33.26 17.17 -10.23
CA GLU A 422 -33.97 17.94 -11.28
C GLU A 422 -33.53 17.54 -12.70
N HIS A 423 -32.22 17.28 -12.92
CA HIS A 423 -31.73 16.75 -14.20
C HIS A 423 -32.28 15.37 -14.51
N THR A 424 -32.39 14.50 -13.52
CA THR A 424 -32.97 13.15 -13.65
C THR A 424 -34.46 13.23 -13.96
N ARG A 425 -35.20 14.11 -13.30
CA ARG A 425 -36.65 14.35 -13.59
C ARG A 425 -36.88 14.93 -14.99
N ARG A 426 -36.05 15.85 -15.45
CA ARG A 426 -36.12 16.41 -16.82
C ARG A 426 -35.81 15.35 -17.88
N ALA A 427 -34.82 14.46 -17.63
CA ALA A 427 -34.53 13.34 -18.52
C ALA A 427 -35.66 12.31 -18.58
N ALA A 428 -36.24 11.94 -17.45
CA ALA A 428 -37.38 11.04 -17.36
C ALA A 428 -38.63 11.64 -18.10
N LYS A 429 -38.88 12.93 -17.93
CA LYS A 429 -39.99 13.61 -18.64
C LYS A 429 -39.78 13.62 -20.15
N ARG A 430 -38.56 13.86 -20.66
CA ARG A 430 -38.23 13.76 -22.08
C ARG A 430 -38.42 12.35 -22.63
N MET A 431 -38.12 11.30 -21.87
CA MET A 431 -38.37 9.92 -22.26
C MET A 431 -39.85 9.60 -22.35
N VAL A 432 -40.66 10.08 -21.41
CA VAL A 432 -42.13 9.91 -21.44
C VAL A 432 -42.74 10.68 -22.59
N ASP A 433 -42.32 11.91 -22.83
CA ASP A 433 -42.82 12.73 -23.96
C ASP A 433 -42.43 12.13 -25.33
N SER A 434 -41.23 11.52 -25.43
CA SER A 434 -40.80 10.81 -26.64
C SER A 434 -41.57 9.49 -26.88
N ALA A 435 -41.93 8.78 -25.81
CA ALA A 435 -42.73 7.56 -25.88
C ALA A 435 -44.20 7.87 -26.30
N ASN A 436 -44.73 9.00 -25.81
CA ASN A 436 -46.10 9.44 -26.19
C ASN A 436 -46.22 10.07 -27.58
N SER A 437 -45.07 10.47 -28.18
CA SER A 437 -45.03 11.03 -29.55
C SER A 437 -44.88 9.99 -30.66
N GLN A 438 -44.78 8.71 -30.33
CA GLN A 438 -44.82 7.64 -31.32
C GLN A 438 -46.28 7.38 -31.75
N PRO A 439 -46.58 7.37 -33.07
CA PRO A 439 -47.92 7.07 -33.53
C PRO A 439 -48.32 5.63 -33.19
N PRO A 440 -49.59 5.37 -32.89
CA PRO A 440 -50.06 4.05 -32.48
C PRO A 440 -49.70 2.98 -33.51
N ALA A 441 -49.33 1.79 -33.01
CA ALA A 441 -48.80 0.66 -33.80
C ALA A 441 -49.73 0.20 -34.96
N ASP A 442 -50.97 0.67 -35.01
CA ASP A 442 -51.94 0.33 -36.07
C ASP A 442 -51.63 1.04 -37.42
N THR A 443 -50.85 2.14 -37.42
CA THR A 443 -50.47 2.82 -38.66
C THR A 443 -49.27 2.19 -39.37
N LEU A 444 -48.43 1.42 -38.65
CA LEU A 444 -47.31 0.69 -39.24
C LEU A 444 -47.75 -0.61 -39.96
N ASN A 445 -48.89 -1.18 -39.58
CA ASN A 445 -49.44 -2.38 -40.24
C ASN A 445 -50.24 -2.04 -41.53
N ALA A 446 -50.71 -0.81 -41.67
CA ALA A 446 -51.38 -0.35 -42.91
C ALA A 446 -50.32 -0.05 -44.00
N ALA A 447 -49.14 0.48 -43.66
CA ALA A 447 -48.09 0.77 -44.64
C ALA A 447 -47.37 -0.50 -45.14
N LYS A 448 -47.37 -1.59 -44.37
CA LYS A 448 -46.79 -2.89 -44.79
C LYS A 448 -47.73 -3.72 -45.69
N ARG A 449 -49.02 -3.41 -45.70
CA ARG A 449 -50.01 -4.11 -46.59
C ARG A 449 -50.14 -3.50 -47.97
N SER A 450 -49.65 -2.28 -48.20
CA SER A 450 -49.71 -1.62 -49.54
C SER A 450 -48.44 -1.80 -50.37
N SER A 451 -47.37 -2.42 -49.82
CA SER A 451 -46.13 -2.66 -50.58
C SER A 451 -45.91 -4.13 -50.99
N SER A 452 -46.86 -5.02 -50.79
CA SER A 452 -46.73 -6.45 -51.15
C SER A 452 -47.59 -6.89 -52.35
N ALA A 453 -47.90 -5.95 -53.23
CA ALA A 453 -48.56 -6.27 -54.52
C ALA A 453 -47.82 -5.53 -55.61
N ASP A 454 -46.64 -5.95 -55.95
CA ASP A 454 -46.17 -6.02 -57.35
C ASP A 454 -44.76 -6.68 -57.38
N SER A 455 -44.55 -7.45 -58.46
CA SER A 455 -43.35 -8.08 -59.00
C SER A 455 -42.78 -9.28 -58.23
N GLY A 456 -43.11 -10.39 -58.86
CA GLY A 456 -42.38 -11.65 -58.70
C GLY A 456 -41.09 -11.68 -59.53
N GLN A 457 -40.37 -12.75 -59.26
CA GLN A 457 -39.29 -13.39 -60.03
C GLN A 457 -37.91 -12.78 -59.95
N ASP A 458 -37.11 -13.63 -59.49
CA ASP A 458 -35.85 -14.19 -59.99
C ASP A 458 -34.59 -14.02 -59.13
N SER A 459 -34.10 -15.20 -58.83
CA SER A 459 -32.69 -15.69 -58.93
C SER A 459 -31.72 -15.41 -57.76
N MET A 460 -31.50 -16.45 -57.11
CA MET A 460 -30.21 -17.08 -56.63
C MET A 460 -28.89 -16.35 -56.97
N ALA A 461 -28.04 -16.46 -55.98
CA ALA A 461 -26.62 -16.77 -56.01
C ALA A 461 -25.62 -15.64 -55.72
N ASP A 462 -24.66 -16.07 -54.87
CA ASP A 462 -23.25 -15.74 -54.74
C ASP A 462 -22.83 -14.50 -53.92
N PHE A 463 -22.31 -14.81 -52.77
CA PHE A 463 -20.91 -15.10 -52.35
C PHE A 463 -19.90 -13.95 -52.52
N ALA A 464 -19.30 -13.62 -51.40
CA ALA A 464 -17.88 -13.29 -51.20
C ALA A 464 -17.35 -11.88 -51.45
N LEU A 465 -16.65 -11.45 -50.41
CA LEU A 465 -15.34 -10.75 -50.38
C LEU A 465 -15.18 -9.44 -51.18
N GLY A 466 -14.63 -8.46 -50.51
CA GLY A 466 -13.81 -7.47 -51.21
C GLY A 466 -13.66 -6.13 -50.48
N GLN A 467 -12.51 -5.98 -49.93
CA GLN A 467 -11.77 -4.76 -49.64
C GLN A 467 -11.91 -3.68 -50.73
N HIS A 468 -11.76 -2.44 -50.37
CA HIS A 468 -10.88 -1.37 -50.86
C HIS A 468 -11.54 0.01 -50.72
N SER A 469 -10.89 0.86 -49.94
CA SER A 469 -10.11 2.06 -50.33
C SER A 469 -10.73 2.98 -51.39
N ALA A 470 -10.85 4.27 -51.07
CA ALA A 470 -10.38 5.40 -51.88
C ALA A 470 -10.66 6.76 -51.23
N GLU A 471 -9.61 7.54 -51.04
CA GLU A 471 -9.64 9.01 -51.10
C GLU A 471 -9.97 9.47 -52.52
N PRO A 472 -10.33 10.77 -52.74
CA PRO A 472 -9.39 11.71 -53.37
C PRO A 472 -9.43 13.12 -52.73
N GLU A 473 -8.26 13.77 -52.61
CA GLU A 473 -7.64 14.77 -53.53
C GLU A 473 -8.43 16.03 -53.86
N ASP A 474 -7.81 17.14 -53.52
CA ASP A 474 -7.42 18.31 -54.39
C ASP A 474 -7.05 19.48 -53.43
N ASP A 475 -6.07 20.24 -53.58
CA ASP A 475 -4.97 20.67 -54.48
C ASP A 475 -4.77 22.21 -54.23
N VAL A 476 -3.55 22.70 -54.58
CA VAL A 476 -3.17 24.13 -54.80
C VAL A 476 -2.69 24.88 -53.51
N ASP A 477 -1.46 25.34 -53.29
CA ASP A 477 -0.49 25.97 -54.18
C ASP A 477 0.89 26.18 -53.47
N ARG A 478 1.96 26.04 -54.20
CA ARG A 478 3.33 26.45 -53.89
C ARG A 478 3.59 27.87 -54.42
N PRO A 479 4.66 28.61 -54.03
CA PRO A 479 5.97 28.29 -54.57
C PRO A 479 7.22 28.55 -53.68
N ALA A 480 8.25 27.95 -54.13
CA ALA A 480 9.65 27.87 -53.84
C ALA A 480 10.45 29.17 -53.53
N ARG A 481 11.54 28.99 -52.80
CA ARG A 481 12.90 29.51 -53.16
C ARG A 481 14.02 28.82 -52.37
N LYS A 482 14.96 28.25 -53.10
CA LYS A 482 16.35 27.88 -52.78
C LYS A 482 17.26 29.06 -53.23
N PRO A 483 18.62 29.01 -53.12
CA PRO A 483 19.59 28.34 -52.24
C PRO A 483 20.80 29.30 -51.90
N GLY A 484 21.80 28.77 -51.21
CA GLY A 484 23.15 29.38 -51.11
C GLY A 484 23.84 28.86 -49.84
N ARG A 485 24.72 27.95 -49.87
CA ARG A 485 26.11 27.77 -50.27
C ARG A 485 27.13 28.09 -49.16
N GLU A 486 27.88 27.02 -48.83
CA GLU A 486 29.35 26.96 -48.62
C GLU A 486 29.94 27.72 -47.41
N THR A 487 30.87 27.27 -46.66
CA THR A 487 31.96 26.27 -46.67
C THR A 487 32.81 26.46 -45.42
N HIS A 488 33.64 25.43 -45.14
CA HIS A 488 34.94 25.42 -44.44
C HIS A 488 34.97 25.08 -42.96
N THR A 489 35.37 23.84 -42.67
CA THR A 489 36.72 23.36 -42.29
C THR A 489 37.37 23.97 -41.05
N GLY A 490 37.86 23.07 -40.20
CA GLY A 490 38.96 23.29 -39.28
C GLY A 490 38.81 22.50 -38.00
N ASP A 491 39.26 21.34 -37.95
CA ASP A 491 40.34 20.65 -37.26
C ASP A 491 40.94 21.31 -36.01
N TYR A 492 41.35 20.41 -35.15
CA TYR A 492 42.33 20.41 -34.05
C TYR A 492 41.88 20.54 -32.58
N SER A 493 42.18 19.48 -32.02
CA SER A 493 42.80 18.98 -30.76
C SER A 493 41.86 18.51 -29.68
#